data_770b6dbe301299d26822569a6a4e5751
#
_entry.id   770b6dbe301299d26822569a6a4e5751
#
_cell.length_a   1.000
_cell.length_b   1.000
_cell.length_c   1.000
_cell.angle_alpha   90.00
_cell.angle_beta   90.00
_cell.angle_gamma   90.00
#
_symmetry.space_group_name_H-M   'P 1'
#
loop_
_entity.id
_entity.type
_entity.pdbx_description
1 polymer ?
#
loop_
_entity_poly.entity_id
_entity_poly.type
_entity_poly.pdbx_seq_one_letter_code
_entity_poly.pdbx_strand_id
1 'polypeptide(L)'
;MAAIETDGELRKVLEFGLGDGTYCLDIGVIDEIVDAGELTRIPNSPGHVEGVMDLRGRTTTIVDPKTLFGIDKDGSRERIVVFDDAEIDEGGTVGWMVDEVFQVRDVALEDIDRGTTADDEGVRGIIKSDDRFVVWVSPDVDEIETNDITPNEAGA
;
A
#
# COMPACT_ATOMS: atom_id res chain seq x y z
N MET A 1 22.96 -17.47 -20.05
CA MET A 1 22.61 -17.22 -18.80
C MET A 1 22.34 -15.83 -18.46
N ALA A 2 23.16 -14.92 -18.87
CA ALA A 2 22.86 -13.54 -18.54
C ALA A 2 21.48 -13.16 -18.99
N ALA A 3 21.10 -13.62 -20.12
CA ALA A 3 19.80 -13.29 -20.62
C ALA A 3 18.72 -13.81 -19.69
N ILE A 4 18.99 -14.97 -19.16
CA ILE A 4 18.04 -15.57 -18.27
C ILE A 4 17.92 -14.75 -17.02
N GLU A 5 19.02 -14.29 -16.55
CA GLU A 5 18.96 -13.50 -15.34
C GLU A 5 18.21 -12.23 -15.56
N THR A 6 18.46 -11.60 -16.67
CA THR A 6 17.76 -10.37 -16.96
C THR A 6 16.29 -10.63 -17.12
N ASP A 7 15.97 -11.64 -17.88
CA ASP A 7 14.58 -11.96 -18.10
C ASP A 7 13.94 -12.46 -16.85
N GLY A 8 14.75 -13.14 -16.05
CA GLY A 8 14.20 -13.75 -14.88
C GLY A 8 14.11 -12.84 -13.71
N GLU A 9 14.29 -11.57 -13.94
CA GLU A 9 14.18 -10.66 -12.81
C GLU A 9 12.82 -10.77 -12.22
N LEU A 10 12.79 -11.11 -10.95
CA LEU A 10 11.54 -11.30 -10.24
C LEU A 10 11.40 -10.31 -9.12
N ARG A 11 10.17 -10.01 -8.81
CA ARG A 11 9.87 -9.20 -7.65
C ARG A 11 9.02 -10.02 -6.72
N LYS A 12 9.34 -9.97 -5.45
CA LYS A 12 8.48 -10.61 -4.47
C LYS A 12 7.46 -9.59 -4.03
N VAL A 13 6.21 -9.98 -4.12
CA VAL A 13 5.13 -9.08 -3.75
C VAL A 13 4.23 -9.77 -2.75
N LEU A 14 3.62 -8.96 -1.89
CA LEU A 14 2.64 -9.44 -0.94
C LEU A 14 1.27 -9.16 -1.51
N GLU A 15 0.46 -10.19 -1.65
CA GLU A 15 -0.90 -10.03 -2.14
C GLU A 15 -1.85 -9.85 -0.97
N PHE A 16 -2.73 -8.89 -1.10
CA PHE A 16 -3.69 -8.60 -0.04
C PHE A 16 -5.00 -8.16 -0.67
N GLY A 17 -6.04 -8.15 0.14
CA GLY A 17 -7.37 -7.84 -0.34
C GLY A 17 -7.85 -6.49 0.15
N LEU A 18 -8.50 -5.76 -0.74
CA LEU A 18 -9.23 -4.55 -0.41
C LEU A 18 -10.59 -4.69 -1.04
N GLY A 19 -11.62 -4.90 -0.22
CA GLY A 19 -12.94 -5.15 -0.75
C GLY A 19 -12.92 -6.40 -1.59
N ASP A 20 -13.41 -6.30 -2.81
CA ASP A 20 -13.45 -7.44 -3.70
C ASP A 20 -12.20 -7.63 -4.53
N GLY A 21 -11.28 -6.70 -4.46
CA GLY A 21 -10.12 -6.74 -5.32
C GLY A 21 -8.89 -7.30 -4.66
N THR A 22 -7.95 -7.74 -5.47
CA THR A 22 -6.69 -8.23 -5.00
C THR A 22 -5.61 -7.27 -5.44
N TYR A 23 -4.76 -6.91 -4.50
CA TYR A 23 -3.72 -5.92 -4.72
C TYR A 23 -2.41 -6.50 -4.26
N CYS A 24 -1.31 -5.89 -4.64
CA CYS A 24 -0.04 -6.35 -4.12
C CYS A 24 0.93 -5.18 -3.94
N LEU A 25 1.88 -5.42 -3.06
CA LEU A 25 2.92 -4.46 -2.73
C LEU A 25 4.26 -5.17 -2.81
N ASP A 26 5.28 -4.43 -3.21
CA ASP A 26 6.63 -4.96 -3.21
C ASP A 26 7.00 -5.30 -1.77
N ILE A 27 7.48 -6.50 -1.54
CA ILE A 27 7.78 -6.93 -0.19
C ILE A 27 8.87 -6.06 0.44
N GLY A 28 9.70 -5.47 -0.38
CA GLY A 28 10.78 -4.65 0.12
C GLY A 28 10.36 -3.40 0.85
N VAL A 29 9.13 -2.95 0.65
CA VAL A 29 8.66 -1.76 1.35
C VAL A 29 7.93 -2.10 2.64
N ILE A 30 7.79 -3.38 2.95
CA ILE A 30 7.00 -3.83 4.08
C ILE A 30 7.91 -4.21 5.23
N ASP A 31 7.64 -3.66 6.39
CA ASP A 31 8.37 -4.01 7.58
C ASP A 31 7.75 -5.23 8.25
N GLU A 32 6.46 -5.17 8.46
CA GLU A 32 5.78 -6.29 9.11
C GLU A 32 4.28 -6.20 8.89
N ILE A 33 3.59 -7.24 9.24
CA ILE A 33 2.14 -7.30 9.14
C ILE A 33 1.62 -7.64 10.52
N VAL A 34 0.68 -6.85 11.00
CA VAL A 34 0.13 -7.07 12.34
C VAL A 34 -1.38 -7.02 12.28
N ASP A 35 -2.01 -7.47 13.34
CA ASP A 35 -3.45 -7.38 13.44
C ASP A 35 -3.83 -5.96 13.78
N ALA A 36 -4.98 -5.54 13.27
CA ALA A 36 -5.48 -4.21 13.59
C ALA A 36 -5.81 -4.18 15.07
N GLY A 37 -5.33 -3.16 15.73
CA GLY A 37 -5.58 -2.98 17.13
C GLY A 37 -6.46 -1.78 17.33
N GLU A 38 -6.36 -1.23 18.52
CA GLU A 38 -7.18 -0.10 18.87
C GLU A 38 -6.62 1.15 18.22
N LEU A 39 -7.48 1.88 17.54
CA LEU A 39 -7.07 3.10 16.86
C LEU A 39 -7.57 4.31 17.60
N THR A 40 -6.75 5.34 17.62
CA THR A 40 -7.14 6.63 18.17
C THR A 40 -7.29 7.57 17.01
N ARG A 41 -8.47 8.15 16.86
CA ARG A 41 -8.73 9.06 15.77
C ARG A 41 -8.05 10.39 16.01
N ILE A 42 -7.57 10.98 14.93
CA ILE A 42 -6.93 12.29 14.99
C ILE A 42 -7.90 13.30 14.40
N PRO A 43 -8.34 14.28 15.17
CA PRO A 43 -9.25 15.28 14.64
C PRO A 43 -8.60 16.05 13.49
N ASN A 44 -9.43 16.34 12.49
CA ASN A 44 -8.99 17.17 11.36
C ASN A 44 -7.88 16.54 10.53
N SER A 45 -7.75 15.24 10.60
CA SER A 45 -6.77 14.57 9.75
C SER A 45 -7.37 14.37 8.36
N PRO A 46 -6.52 14.12 7.37
CA PRO A 46 -7.02 13.82 6.03
C PRO A 46 -7.94 12.62 6.03
N GLY A 47 -8.81 12.55 5.04
CA GLY A 47 -9.81 11.52 4.99
C GLY A 47 -9.27 10.10 4.93
N HIS A 48 -8.07 9.94 4.41
CA HIS A 48 -7.50 8.59 4.30
C HIS A 48 -6.82 8.13 5.58
N VAL A 49 -6.67 9.00 6.57
CA VAL A 49 -6.04 8.63 7.82
C VAL A 49 -7.13 8.15 8.78
N GLU A 50 -7.01 6.89 9.19
CA GLU A 50 -7.99 6.33 10.11
C GLU A 50 -7.67 6.68 11.55
N GLY A 51 -6.41 6.91 11.84
CA GLY A 51 -6.00 7.24 13.18
C GLY A 51 -4.59 6.78 13.42
N VAL A 52 -4.24 6.65 14.68
CA VAL A 52 -2.92 6.16 15.03
C VAL A 52 -3.08 4.97 15.97
N MET A 53 -2.05 4.15 16.00
CA MET A 53 -2.07 3.01 16.87
C MET A 53 -0.66 2.83 17.41
N ASP A 54 -0.58 2.29 18.62
CA ASP A 54 0.70 2.06 19.25
C ASP A 54 1.24 0.71 18.82
N LEU A 55 2.41 0.71 18.23
CA LEU A 55 3.04 -0.52 17.79
C LEU A 55 4.36 -0.63 18.52
N ARG A 56 4.33 -1.38 19.60
CA ARG A 56 5.53 -1.61 20.41
C ARG A 56 6.20 -0.30 20.80
N GLY A 57 5.39 0.63 21.26
CA GLY A 57 5.91 1.90 21.73
C GLY A 57 6.10 2.94 20.65
N ARG A 58 5.79 2.60 19.42
CA ARG A 58 5.93 3.54 18.31
C ARG A 58 4.55 3.95 17.82
N THR A 59 4.35 5.24 17.67
CA THR A 59 3.11 5.75 17.15
C THR A 59 3.07 5.51 15.64
N THR A 60 2.10 4.76 15.19
CA THR A 60 1.99 4.39 13.79
C THR A 60 0.74 4.99 13.21
N THR A 61 0.88 5.74 12.15
CA THR A 61 -0.27 6.33 11.47
C THR A 61 -0.90 5.28 10.58
N ILE A 62 -2.18 5.08 10.76
CA ILE A 62 -2.91 4.05 10.01
C ILE A 62 -3.71 4.71 8.91
N VAL A 63 -3.44 4.30 7.69
CA VAL A 63 -4.07 4.85 6.50
C VAL A 63 -4.97 3.79 5.91
N ASP A 64 -6.11 4.24 5.40
CA ASP A 64 -7.05 3.35 4.71
C ASP A 64 -6.82 3.48 3.21
N PRO A 65 -6.16 2.51 2.60
CA PRO A 65 -5.88 2.62 1.16
C PRO A 65 -7.16 2.58 0.33
N LYS A 66 -8.26 2.08 0.87
CA LYS A 66 -9.51 2.12 0.14
C LYS A 66 -9.91 3.55 -0.16
N THR A 67 -9.69 4.44 0.79
CA THR A 67 -9.98 5.84 0.57
C THR A 67 -9.06 6.42 -0.49
N LEU A 68 -7.79 6.04 -0.45
CA LEU A 68 -6.84 6.55 -1.44
C LEU A 68 -7.19 6.12 -2.85
N PHE A 69 -7.69 4.91 -2.99
CA PHE A 69 -7.96 4.34 -4.31
C PHE A 69 -9.42 4.40 -4.71
N GLY A 70 -10.26 5.03 -3.90
CA GLY A 70 -11.66 5.17 -4.25
C GLY A 70 -12.44 3.88 -4.18
N ILE A 71 -12.10 3.02 -3.25
CA ILE A 71 -12.76 1.74 -3.07
C ILE A 71 -13.70 1.84 -1.88
N ASP A 72 -14.83 1.14 -1.95
CA ASP A 72 -15.77 1.12 -0.84
C ASP A 72 -15.08 0.60 0.41
N LYS A 73 -15.48 1.15 1.54
CA LYS A 73 -14.83 0.81 2.79
C LYS A 73 -15.36 -0.45 3.46
N ASP A 74 -16.19 -1.19 2.77
CA ASP A 74 -16.67 -2.44 3.30
C ASP A 74 -15.52 -3.44 3.37
N GLY A 75 -15.62 -4.38 4.28
CA GLY A 75 -14.60 -5.39 4.42
C GLY A 75 -14.20 -5.56 5.87
N SER A 76 -13.37 -6.54 6.11
CA SER A 76 -13.02 -6.88 7.49
C SER A 76 -12.03 -5.90 8.10
N ARG A 77 -11.12 -5.36 7.31
CA ARG A 77 -10.16 -4.36 7.80
C ARG A 77 -9.44 -4.83 9.05
N GLU A 78 -8.95 -6.05 9.01
CA GLU A 78 -8.39 -6.68 10.20
C GLU A 78 -6.88 -6.73 10.27
N ARG A 79 -6.21 -6.36 9.20
CA ARG A 79 -4.76 -6.47 9.17
C ARG A 79 -4.13 -5.14 8.84
N ILE A 80 -2.96 -4.91 9.40
CA ILE A 80 -2.19 -3.71 9.11
C ILE A 80 -0.89 -4.11 8.46
N VAL A 81 -0.61 -3.55 7.30
CA VAL A 81 0.67 -3.74 6.63
C VAL A 81 1.51 -2.53 7.00
N VAL A 82 2.56 -2.75 7.77
CA VAL A 82 3.39 -1.67 8.28
C VAL A 82 4.57 -1.49 7.34
N PHE A 83 4.79 -0.26 6.90
CA PHE A 83 5.84 0.01 5.94
C PHE A 83 7.16 0.29 6.61
N ASP A 84 8.22 0.01 5.87
CA ASP A 84 9.57 0.27 6.34
C ASP A 84 9.79 1.78 6.38
N ASP A 85 10.22 2.29 7.51
CA ASP A 85 10.45 3.72 7.66
C ASP A 85 11.40 4.26 6.62
N ALA A 86 12.38 3.46 6.25
CA ALA A 86 13.36 3.91 5.29
C ALA A 86 12.75 4.13 3.92
N GLU A 87 11.64 3.46 3.64
CA GLU A 87 10.99 3.58 2.35
C GLU A 87 9.94 4.67 2.32
N ILE A 88 9.47 5.08 3.48
CA ILE A 88 8.46 6.12 3.60
C ILE A 88 9.10 7.31 4.27
N ASP A 89 9.32 8.34 3.52
CA ASP A 89 10.03 9.49 4.03
C ASP A 89 9.08 10.50 4.64
N GLU A 90 8.39 10.08 5.67
CA GLU A 90 7.39 10.92 6.29
C GLU A 90 7.70 11.26 7.73
N GLY A 91 8.81 10.77 8.21
CA GLY A 91 9.17 11.10 9.58
C GLY A 91 8.43 10.28 10.60
N GLY A 92 7.87 9.17 10.23
CA GLY A 92 7.18 8.33 11.19
C GLY A 92 6.81 7.01 10.57
N THR A 93 6.19 6.18 11.37
CA THR A 93 5.77 4.86 10.92
C THR A 93 4.36 4.94 10.36
N VAL A 94 4.16 4.33 9.23
CA VAL A 94 2.86 4.33 8.55
C VAL A 94 2.46 2.91 8.24
N GLY A 95 1.18 2.62 8.35
CA GLY A 95 0.66 1.32 7.98
C GLY A 95 -0.64 1.46 7.23
N TRP A 96 -0.92 0.49 6.39
CA TRP A 96 -2.17 0.43 5.63
C TRP A 96 -3.08 -0.61 6.26
N MET A 97 -4.34 -0.26 6.41
CA MET A 97 -5.34 -1.18 6.95
C MET A 97 -5.98 -1.92 5.78
N VAL A 98 -5.78 -3.23 5.76
CA VAL A 98 -6.28 -4.04 4.65
C VAL A 98 -7.22 -5.10 5.20
N ASP A 99 -8.00 -5.70 4.32
CA ASP A 99 -8.96 -6.71 4.75
C ASP A 99 -8.32 -8.04 5.04
N GLU A 100 -7.46 -8.49 4.15
CA GLU A 100 -6.81 -9.78 4.28
C GLU A 100 -5.44 -9.74 3.65
N VAL A 101 -4.60 -10.62 4.11
CA VAL A 101 -3.30 -10.82 3.51
C VAL A 101 -3.29 -12.25 2.98
N PHE A 102 -2.97 -12.41 1.71
CA PHE A 102 -3.04 -13.72 1.09
C PHE A 102 -1.72 -14.47 1.08
N GLN A 103 -0.75 -13.95 0.39
CA GLN A 103 0.50 -14.68 0.22
C GLN A 103 1.58 -13.78 -0.36
N VAL A 104 2.80 -14.25 -0.25
CA VAL A 104 3.92 -13.62 -0.93
C VAL A 104 4.20 -14.48 -2.14
N ARG A 105 4.41 -13.84 -3.28
CA ARG A 105 4.74 -14.61 -4.47
C ARG A 105 5.69 -13.85 -5.36
N ASP A 106 6.33 -14.57 -6.27
CA ASP A 106 7.24 -13.98 -7.21
C ASP A 106 6.49 -13.60 -8.47
N VAL A 107 6.82 -12.43 -9.00
CA VAL A 107 6.22 -11.95 -10.23
C VAL A 107 7.33 -11.52 -11.14
N ALA A 108 7.27 -11.96 -12.39
CA ALA A 108 8.25 -11.53 -13.37
C ALA A 108 7.90 -10.13 -13.82
N LEU A 109 8.90 -9.27 -13.91
CA LEU A 109 8.64 -7.90 -14.31
C LEU A 109 8.00 -7.81 -15.67
N GLU A 110 8.32 -8.74 -16.54
CA GLU A 110 7.75 -8.71 -17.88
C GLU A 110 6.27 -9.03 -17.88
N ASP A 111 5.75 -9.60 -16.81
CA ASP A 111 4.34 -9.92 -16.72
C ASP A 111 3.51 -8.78 -16.19
N ILE A 112 4.11 -7.65 -15.91
CA ILE A 112 3.41 -6.52 -15.36
C ILE A 112 3.03 -5.56 -16.48
N ASP A 113 1.74 -5.35 -16.62
CA ASP A 113 1.24 -4.44 -17.63
C ASP A 113 1.16 -3.04 -17.04
N ARG A 114 1.98 -2.14 -17.53
CA ARG A 114 2.01 -0.79 -17.02
C ARG A 114 1.33 0.22 -17.93
N GLY A 115 0.99 -0.21 -19.13
CA GLY A 115 0.50 0.73 -20.11
C GLY A 115 -0.84 1.34 -19.79
N THR A 116 -1.70 0.55 -19.22
CA THR A 116 -3.07 0.99 -19.00
C THR A 116 -3.21 1.93 -17.81
N THR A 117 -2.43 1.70 -16.79
CA THR A 117 -2.63 2.40 -15.54
C THR A 117 -1.44 3.22 -15.11
N ALA A 118 -0.52 3.46 -16.02
CA ALA A 118 0.72 4.14 -15.66
C ALA A 118 0.48 5.54 -15.11
N ASP A 119 -0.61 6.15 -15.49
CA ASP A 119 -0.88 7.52 -15.05
C ASP A 119 -1.56 7.60 -13.71
N ASP A 120 -2.07 6.51 -13.21
CA ASP A 120 -2.78 6.54 -11.95
C ASP A 120 -1.80 6.60 -10.81
N GLU A 121 -2.04 7.54 -9.92
CA GLU A 121 -1.18 7.67 -8.76
C GLU A 121 -1.26 6.45 -7.90
N GLY A 122 -0.11 5.95 -7.50
CA GLY A 122 -0.07 4.82 -6.60
C GLY A 122 -0.22 3.48 -7.26
N VAL A 123 -0.53 3.45 -8.54
CA VAL A 123 -0.69 2.20 -9.26
C VAL A 123 0.50 1.99 -10.17
N ARG A 124 1.23 0.91 -9.94
CA ARG A 124 2.43 0.63 -10.71
C ARG A 124 2.18 -0.28 -11.89
N GLY A 125 1.11 -1.01 -11.87
CA GLY A 125 0.81 -1.89 -12.97
C GLY A 125 -0.23 -2.91 -12.60
N ILE A 126 -0.54 -3.77 -13.55
CA ILE A 126 -1.53 -4.82 -13.35
C ILE A 126 -0.89 -6.15 -13.71
N ILE A 127 -1.10 -7.13 -12.87
CA ILE A 127 -0.58 -8.46 -13.06
C ILE A 127 -1.76 -9.37 -13.33
N LYS A 128 -1.72 -10.07 -14.43
CA LYS A 128 -2.77 -11.02 -14.71
C LYS A 128 -2.39 -12.35 -14.09
N SER A 129 -3.23 -12.86 -13.22
CA SER A 129 -2.95 -14.09 -12.53
C SER A 129 -4.15 -15.02 -12.72
N ASP A 130 -3.95 -16.09 -13.46
CA ASP A 130 -5.03 -17.02 -13.75
C ASP A 130 -6.19 -16.27 -14.35
N ASP A 131 -7.30 -16.19 -13.67
CA ASP A 131 -8.47 -15.56 -14.20
C ASP A 131 -8.70 -14.18 -13.69
N ARG A 132 -7.81 -13.65 -12.90
CA ARG A 132 -8.09 -12.36 -12.31
C ARG A 132 -6.89 -11.46 -12.38
N PHE A 133 -7.13 -10.22 -12.09
CA PHE A 133 -6.07 -9.22 -12.11
C PHE A 133 -5.69 -8.86 -10.70
N VAL A 134 -4.39 -8.64 -10.52
CA VAL A 134 -3.86 -8.16 -9.25
C VAL A 134 -3.27 -6.80 -9.54
N VAL A 135 -3.68 -5.80 -8.79
CA VAL A 135 -3.21 -4.43 -9.02
C VAL A 135 -1.99 -4.19 -8.14
N TRP A 136 -0.89 -3.83 -8.77
CA TRP A 136 0.35 -3.56 -8.05
C TRP A 136 0.35 -2.10 -7.67
N VAL A 137 0.35 -1.83 -6.38
CA VAL A 137 0.25 -0.46 -5.89
C VAL A 137 1.51 -0.10 -5.13
N SER A 138 1.64 1.18 -4.85
CA SER A 138 2.81 1.72 -4.18
C SER A 138 2.36 2.60 -3.03
N PRO A 139 3.07 2.57 -1.91
CA PRO A 139 2.71 3.46 -0.80
C PRO A 139 3.02 4.92 -1.11
N ASP A 140 3.66 5.19 -2.21
CA ASP A 140 3.98 6.57 -2.57
C ASP A 140 2.75 7.44 -2.76
N VAL A 141 1.61 6.82 -3.03
CA VAL A 141 0.40 7.59 -3.21
C VAL A 141 0.07 8.38 -1.95
N ASP A 142 0.38 7.80 -0.81
CA ASP A 142 0.14 8.45 0.45
C ASP A 142 0.96 9.72 0.57
N GLU A 143 2.17 9.63 0.13
CA GLU A 143 3.06 10.77 0.16
C GLU A 143 2.59 11.86 -0.78
N ILE A 144 2.13 11.45 -1.93
CA ILE A 144 1.63 12.41 -2.91
C ILE A 144 0.44 13.16 -2.36
N GLU A 145 -0.45 12.46 -1.72
CA GLU A 145 -1.62 13.07 -1.13
C GLU A 145 -1.21 14.07 -0.07
N THR A 146 -0.26 13.70 0.73
CA THR A 146 0.21 14.58 1.79
C THR A 146 0.79 15.84 1.20
N ASN A 147 1.55 15.72 0.14
CA ASN A 147 2.13 16.87 -0.50
C ASN A 147 1.09 17.81 -1.04
N ASP A 148 0.04 17.27 -1.57
CA ASP A 148 -1.02 18.10 -2.09
C ASP A 148 -1.67 18.92 -1.00
N ILE A 149 -1.80 18.34 0.15
CA ILE A 149 -2.47 18.99 1.26
C ILE A 149 -1.57 19.99 1.94
N THR A 150 -0.33 19.61 2.14
CA THR A 150 0.59 20.44 2.88
C THR A 150 0.75 21.84 2.31
N PRO A 151 0.92 22.00 1.01
CA PRO A 151 1.08 23.34 0.47
C PRO A 151 -0.11 24.23 0.79
N ASN A 152 -1.29 23.67 0.80
CA ASN A 152 -2.45 24.45 1.12
C ASN A 152 -2.39 24.96 2.53
N GLU A 153 -2.01 24.11 3.41
CA GLU A 153 -1.94 24.49 4.80
C GLU A 153 -0.88 25.53 4.99
N ALA A 154 0.22 25.34 4.33
CA ALA A 154 1.29 26.31 4.42
C ALA A 154 0.80 27.65 3.90
N GLY A 155 -0.01 27.60 2.89
CA GLY A 155 -0.53 28.82 2.33
C GLY A 155 -1.51 29.48 3.27
N ALA A 156 -2.11 28.70 4.09
CA ALA A 156 -3.04 29.27 5.03
C ALA A 156 -2.29 29.97 6.12
#